data_5852bd33fc71b5a32113177df41c437f
#
_entry.id   5852bd33fc71b5a32113177df41c437f
#
_cell.length_a   1.000
_cell.length_b   1.000
_cell.length_c   1.000
_cell.angle_alpha   90.00
_cell.angle_beta   90.00
_cell.angle_gamma   90.00
#
_symmetry.space_group_name_H-M   'P 1'
#
loop_
_entity.id
_entity.type
_entity.pdbx_description
1 polymer ?
#
loop_
_entity_poly.entity_id
_entity_poly.type
_entity_poly.pdbx_seq_one_letter_code
_entity_poly.pdbx_strand_id
1 'polypeptide(L)'
;MGTYRMYRLRHSLRLFVLLLTVCSGVSGRLFGQYYPIHATVQWPAPQSPYLADYSTGSRDRLIVTLLNRDLQQPLLYAKLRLQIKSGSFTARSREEVSYPQLELQTSVPLRLTGVDLAPYLQPQHLQMTGRLEQGRLPSGYAELQLQVIDYYTGHPLSDWHTARAYLDVKKPPFLNLPERDAQVALRDPLFLRFQWTPRHQGLSGTEYEFVLKELPDNGAAPQSAFAYGQEIFRTHTRSTSLSYTHLDPPLLPNRRYAWQVRALVRSGAEEVGMFEHGGLSEVSWFYLNDQCDAPRGLRAQTRYAKVDLSWGKVMGTTGYVVECRPKTKLNVYEWARTKTVEERLTLAQLKPGWTYEWRVGTRCTSDRPVFSDVREFTLSKQCQRSIMRN
;
A
#
# COMPACT_ATOMS: atom_id res chain seq x y z
N MET A 1 -79.57 -41.73 38.69
CA MET A 1 -78.19 -41.26 38.51
C MET A 1 -77.76 -41.31 37.03
N GLY A 2 -78.58 -41.37 36.07
CA GLY A 2 -78.25 -41.58 34.65
C GLY A 2 -78.35 -40.38 33.70
N THR A 3 -79.05 -39.33 34.07
CA THR A 3 -79.38 -38.22 33.16
C THR A 3 -78.40 -37.06 33.13
N TYR A 4 -77.60 -36.89 34.18
CA TYR A 4 -76.60 -35.80 34.24
C TYR A 4 -75.31 -36.06 33.41
N ARG A 5 -74.96 -37.31 33.10
CA ARG A 5 -73.79 -37.70 32.35
C ARG A 5 -73.95 -37.51 30.85
N MET A 6 -75.14 -37.60 30.32
CA MET A 6 -75.43 -37.39 28.88
C MET A 6 -75.50 -35.93 28.47
N TYR A 7 -75.79 -35.00 29.37
CA TYR A 7 -75.86 -33.59 29.07
C TYR A 7 -74.42 -32.99 28.93
N ARG A 8 -73.47 -33.43 29.75
CA ARG A 8 -72.09 -33.00 29.65
C ARG A 8 -71.34 -33.51 28.39
N LEU A 9 -71.63 -34.70 27.93
CA LEU A 9 -71.07 -35.22 26.68
C LEU A 9 -71.62 -34.48 25.41
N ARG A 10 -72.86 -34.09 25.44
CA ARG A 10 -73.41 -33.32 24.30
C ARG A 10 -72.90 -31.89 24.25
N HIS A 11 -72.67 -31.24 25.34
CA HIS A 11 -72.02 -29.90 25.35
C HIS A 11 -70.57 -29.94 24.97
N SER A 12 -69.75 -30.88 25.42
CA SER A 12 -68.35 -31.03 25.05
C SER A 12 -68.18 -31.39 23.54
N LEU A 13 -69.09 -32.22 23.00
CA LEU A 13 -69.06 -32.57 21.58
C LEU A 13 -69.47 -31.36 20.70
N ARG A 14 -70.46 -30.53 21.14
CA ARG A 14 -70.82 -29.31 20.44
C ARG A 14 -69.69 -28.24 20.50
N LEU A 15 -69.01 -28.10 21.63
CA LEU A 15 -67.79 -27.20 21.72
C LEU A 15 -66.67 -27.70 20.85
N PHE A 16 -66.44 -29.00 20.77
CA PHE A 16 -65.37 -29.58 19.94
C PHE A 16 -65.65 -29.45 18.44
N VAL A 17 -66.95 -29.60 18.02
CA VAL A 17 -67.38 -29.38 16.64
C VAL A 17 -67.32 -27.89 16.28
N LEU A 18 -67.68 -26.98 17.22
CA LEU A 18 -67.55 -25.52 16.99
C LEU A 18 -66.09 -25.08 16.92
N LEU A 19 -65.19 -25.65 17.71
CA LEU A 19 -63.72 -25.40 17.61
C LEU A 19 -63.10 -25.92 16.30
N LEU A 20 -63.59 -27.08 15.82
CA LEU A 20 -63.14 -27.63 14.53
C LEU A 20 -63.64 -26.81 13.33
N THR A 21 -64.84 -26.26 13.40
CA THR A 21 -65.35 -25.38 12.33
C THR A 21 -64.76 -24.00 12.34
N VAL A 22 -64.31 -23.48 13.49
CA VAL A 22 -63.54 -22.21 13.57
C VAL A 22 -62.12 -22.41 13.07
N CYS A 23 -61.44 -23.55 13.33
CA CYS A 23 -60.12 -23.86 12.79
C CYS A 23 -60.15 -24.13 11.27
N SER A 24 -61.23 -24.66 10.69
CA SER A 24 -61.34 -24.87 9.24
C SER A 24 -61.70 -23.60 8.46
N GLY A 25 -62.21 -22.55 9.14
CA GLY A 25 -62.57 -21.25 8.53
C GLY A 25 -61.37 -20.27 8.38
N VAL A 26 -60.23 -20.53 9.04
CA VAL A 26 -59.01 -19.70 8.96
C VAL A 26 -57.96 -20.43 8.15
N SER A 27 -58.32 -21.05 7.04
CA SER A 27 -57.39 -21.30 5.94
C SER A 27 -57.19 -19.95 5.23
N GLY A 28 -56.58 -18.99 5.93
CA GLY A 28 -55.98 -17.84 5.29
C GLY A 28 -55.01 -18.39 4.25
N ARG A 29 -55.40 -18.33 3.00
CA ARG A 29 -54.46 -18.57 1.90
C ARG A 29 -53.29 -17.59 2.15
N LEU A 30 -52.26 -18.09 2.70
CA LEU A 30 -50.92 -17.43 2.62
C LEU A 30 -50.59 -17.36 1.12
N PHE A 31 -51.14 -16.35 0.44
CA PHE A 31 -50.66 -15.99 -0.88
C PHE A 31 -49.25 -15.47 -0.64
N GLY A 32 -48.29 -16.35 -0.76
CA GLY A 32 -46.92 -15.93 -0.92
C GLY A 32 -46.90 -14.90 -2.05
N GLN A 33 -46.43 -13.70 -1.78
CA GLN A 33 -46.35 -12.64 -2.79
C GLN A 33 -45.48 -13.16 -3.93
N TYR A 34 -46.10 -13.51 -5.06
CA TYR A 34 -45.39 -13.99 -6.23
C TYR A 34 -44.83 -12.78 -6.99
N TYR A 35 -43.52 -12.71 -7.05
CA TYR A 35 -42.83 -11.70 -7.84
C TYR A 35 -42.39 -12.27 -9.19
N PRO A 36 -42.74 -11.59 -10.31
CA PRO A 36 -42.44 -12.08 -11.66
C PRO A 36 -40.94 -12.03 -11.97
N ILE A 37 -40.20 -11.14 -11.32
CA ILE A 37 -38.78 -10.94 -11.60
C ILE A 37 -37.90 -11.59 -10.53
N HIS A 38 -37.00 -12.44 -10.99
CA HIS A 38 -35.90 -12.91 -10.17
C HIS A 38 -34.65 -12.04 -10.44
N ALA A 39 -34.09 -11.45 -9.38
CA ALA A 39 -32.87 -10.64 -9.49
C ALA A 39 -31.74 -11.30 -8.72
N THR A 40 -30.52 -11.18 -9.23
CA THR A 40 -29.29 -11.50 -8.51
C THR A 40 -28.36 -10.31 -8.54
N VAL A 41 -27.73 -10.03 -7.40
CA VAL A 41 -26.81 -8.92 -7.25
C VAL A 41 -25.45 -9.46 -6.80
N GLN A 42 -24.41 -9.14 -7.54
CA GLN A 42 -23.04 -9.53 -7.22
C GLN A 42 -22.19 -8.27 -7.02
N TRP A 43 -21.40 -8.29 -5.98
CA TRP A 43 -20.45 -7.24 -5.65
C TRP A 43 -19.03 -7.85 -5.60
N PRO A 44 -18.38 -8.06 -6.78
CA PRO A 44 -17.09 -8.75 -6.87
C PRO A 44 -15.99 -8.01 -6.16
N ALA A 45 -15.03 -8.77 -5.61
CA ALA A 45 -13.80 -8.22 -5.08
C ALA A 45 -12.81 -7.88 -6.22
N PRO A 46 -11.95 -6.89 -6.05
CA PRO A 46 -11.85 -5.98 -4.91
C PRO A 46 -12.93 -4.88 -4.93
N GLN A 47 -13.60 -4.69 -3.79
CA GLN A 47 -14.63 -3.66 -3.67
C GLN A 47 -13.98 -2.31 -3.35
N SER A 48 -14.31 -1.29 -4.14
CA SER A 48 -13.91 0.08 -3.84
C SER A 48 -14.76 0.69 -2.73
N PRO A 49 -14.17 1.39 -1.77
CA PRO A 49 -14.93 2.20 -0.82
C PRO A 49 -15.47 3.50 -1.43
N TYR A 50 -15.04 3.89 -2.63
CA TYR A 50 -15.47 5.14 -3.26
C TYR A 50 -16.71 4.94 -4.11
N LEU A 51 -17.79 5.65 -3.77
CA LEU A 51 -19.07 5.57 -4.51
C LEU A 51 -18.92 5.96 -5.98
N ALA A 52 -18.04 6.93 -6.28
CA ALA A 52 -17.78 7.38 -7.65
C ALA A 52 -17.26 6.26 -8.56
N ASP A 53 -16.51 5.30 -8.03
CA ASP A 53 -15.97 4.19 -8.80
C ASP A 53 -17.04 3.28 -9.40
N TYR A 54 -18.26 3.32 -8.85
CA TYR A 54 -19.41 2.56 -9.35
C TYR A 54 -20.27 3.34 -10.35
N SER A 55 -20.11 4.66 -10.41
CA SER A 55 -20.85 5.54 -11.32
C SER A 55 -20.09 5.92 -12.58
N THR A 56 -18.76 5.75 -12.58
CA THR A 56 -17.88 6.14 -13.70
C THR A 56 -17.18 4.98 -14.38
N GLY A 57 -17.22 3.79 -13.77
CA GLY A 57 -16.47 2.63 -14.23
C GLY A 57 -17.06 1.97 -15.46
N SER A 58 -16.20 1.61 -16.40
CA SER A 58 -16.52 0.79 -17.57
C SER A 58 -16.65 -0.69 -17.24
N ARG A 59 -16.53 -1.11 -15.96
CA ARG A 59 -16.37 -2.50 -15.56
C ARG A 59 -17.42 -3.00 -14.58
N ASP A 60 -17.47 -4.33 -14.53
CA ASP A 60 -18.33 -5.18 -13.73
C ASP A 60 -18.00 -5.15 -12.22
N ARG A 61 -17.89 -3.94 -11.63
CA ARG A 61 -17.71 -3.75 -10.18
C ARG A 61 -18.98 -4.05 -9.40
N LEU A 62 -20.08 -4.01 -10.10
CA LEU A 62 -21.40 -4.39 -9.64
C LEU A 62 -22.12 -5.04 -10.82
N ILE A 63 -22.66 -6.22 -10.60
CA ILE A 63 -23.36 -6.97 -11.63
C ILE A 63 -24.76 -7.29 -11.11
N VAL A 64 -25.76 -6.93 -11.88
CA VAL A 64 -27.15 -7.25 -11.61
C VAL A 64 -27.65 -8.08 -12.78
N THR A 65 -28.22 -9.24 -12.48
CA THR A 65 -28.90 -10.08 -13.49
C THR A 65 -30.37 -10.18 -13.13
N LEU A 66 -31.21 -9.82 -14.09
CA LEU A 66 -32.67 -9.82 -13.98
C LEU A 66 -33.24 -10.87 -14.90
N LEU A 67 -34.23 -11.65 -14.42
CA LEU A 67 -34.89 -12.67 -15.21
C LEU A 67 -36.42 -12.57 -14.99
N ASN A 68 -37.14 -12.24 -16.04
CA ASN A 68 -38.61 -12.31 -16.05
C ASN A 68 -39.04 -13.80 -16.16
N ARG A 69 -39.76 -14.28 -15.15
CA ARG A 69 -40.28 -15.65 -15.06
C ARG A 69 -41.78 -15.74 -15.35
N ASP A 70 -42.43 -14.60 -15.60
CA ASP A 70 -43.86 -14.58 -15.87
C ASP A 70 -44.11 -14.91 -17.35
N LEU A 71 -44.72 -16.05 -17.59
CA LEU A 71 -45.12 -16.50 -18.94
C LEU A 71 -46.35 -15.78 -19.45
N GLN A 72 -47.12 -15.14 -18.55
CA GLN A 72 -48.32 -14.39 -18.90
C GLN A 72 -48.00 -12.96 -19.38
N GLN A 73 -46.84 -12.44 -18.98
CA GLN A 73 -46.39 -11.11 -19.33
C GLN A 73 -45.02 -11.20 -20.07
N PRO A 74 -45.05 -11.40 -21.40
CA PRO A 74 -43.85 -11.68 -22.17
C PRO A 74 -42.87 -10.52 -22.18
N LEU A 75 -43.26 -9.30 -21.90
CA LEU A 75 -42.48 -8.12 -21.81
C LEU A 75 -42.89 -7.25 -20.63
N LEU A 76 -41.98 -6.93 -19.74
CA LEU A 76 -42.14 -6.03 -18.62
C LEU A 76 -41.23 -4.83 -18.74
N TYR A 77 -41.73 -3.65 -18.41
CA TYR A 77 -40.94 -2.42 -18.32
C TYR A 77 -40.65 -2.13 -16.86
N ALA A 78 -39.40 -2.04 -16.52
CA ALA A 78 -38.96 -1.91 -15.15
C ALA A 78 -37.93 -0.79 -14.95
N LYS A 79 -37.72 -0.43 -13.71
CA LYS A 79 -36.58 0.34 -13.21
C LYS A 79 -36.09 -0.22 -11.89
N LEU A 80 -34.91 0.20 -11.43
CA LEU A 80 -34.37 -0.28 -10.18
C LEU A 80 -34.62 0.73 -9.06
N ARG A 81 -34.82 0.21 -7.87
CA ARG A 81 -34.74 0.94 -6.61
C ARG A 81 -33.54 0.39 -5.85
N LEU A 82 -32.56 1.27 -5.54
CA LEU A 82 -31.34 0.92 -4.85
C LEU A 82 -31.29 1.49 -3.45
N GLN A 83 -30.68 0.75 -2.54
CA GLN A 83 -30.31 1.24 -1.22
C GLN A 83 -28.90 0.74 -0.87
N ILE A 84 -28.04 1.65 -0.42
CA ILE A 84 -26.70 1.34 0.10
C ILE A 84 -26.72 1.65 1.59
N LYS A 85 -26.18 0.73 2.39
CA LYS A 85 -25.97 0.90 3.84
C LYS A 85 -24.50 0.58 4.16
N SER A 86 -23.84 1.46 4.90
CA SER A 86 -22.49 1.24 5.39
C SER A 86 -22.27 2.01 6.68
N GLY A 87 -22.15 1.33 7.81
CA GLY A 87 -22.11 1.95 9.12
C GLY A 87 -23.33 2.86 9.36
N SER A 88 -23.10 4.13 9.66
CA SER A 88 -24.16 5.14 9.83
C SER A 88 -24.62 5.81 8.53
N PHE A 89 -23.97 5.50 7.41
CA PHE A 89 -24.31 6.06 6.10
C PHE A 89 -25.38 5.22 5.42
N THR A 90 -26.37 5.91 4.84
CA THR A 90 -27.37 5.29 3.95
C THR A 90 -27.57 6.16 2.73
N ALA A 91 -27.76 5.53 1.57
CA ALA A 91 -28.14 6.19 0.34
C ALA A 91 -29.27 5.41 -0.31
N ARG A 92 -30.26 6.09 -0.87
CA ARG A 92 -31.42 5.49 -1.55
C ARG A 92 -31.67 6.19 -2.87
N SER A 93 -32.14 5.47 -3.87
CA SER A 93 -32.60 6.05 -5.12
C SER A 93 -33.70 7.09 -4.85
N ARG A 94 -33.57 8.26 -5.46
CA ARG A 94 -34.64 9.28 -5.43
C ARG A 94 -35.76 8.86 -6.35
N GLU A 95 -36.98 9.02 -5.91
CA GLU A 95 -38.19 8.62 -6.71
C GLU A 95 -38.48 9.62 -7.83
N GLU A 96 -38.08 10.88 -7.65
CA GLU A 96 -38.32 11.99 -8.60
C GLU A 96 -37.39 11.95 -9.83
N VAL A 97 -36.36 11.10 -9.81
CA VAL A 97 -35.41 10.97 -10.91
C VAL A 97 -35.97 10.06 -11.99
N SER A 98 -35.87 10.51 -13.24
CA SER A 98 -36.19 9.67 -14.38
C SER A 98 -35.03 8.72 -14.66
N TYR A 99 -35.18 7.47 -14.34
CA TYR A 99 -34.20 6.40 -14.60
C TYR A 99 -34.42 5.80 -16.00
N PRO A 100 -33.39 5.17 -16.59
CA PRO A 100 -33.53 4.41 -17.82
C PRO A 100 -34.58 3.30 -17.68
N GLN A 101 -35.39 3.13 -18.74
CA GLN A 101 -36.35 2.04 -18.82
C GLN A 101 -35.62 0.73 -19.16
N LEU A 102 -35.89 -0.30 -18.38
CA LEU A 102 -35.37 -1.65 -18.59
C LEU A 102 -36.46 -2.52 -19.20
N GLU A 103 -36.16 -3.18 -20.32
CA GLU A 103 -37.06 -4.11 -21.01
C GLU A 103 -36.72 -5.55 -20.60
N LEU A 104 -37.63 -6.22 -19.96
CA LEU A 104 -37.45 -7.57 -19.41
C LEU A 104 -38.30 -8.56 -20.18
N GLN A 105 -37.69 -9.23 -21.17
CA GLN A 105 -38.36 -10.30 -21.92
C GLN A 105 -38.40 -11.57 -21.09
N THR A 106 -39.50 -12.34 -21.21
CA THR A 106 -39.64 -13.60 -20.49
C THR A 106 -38.58 -14.59 -20.87
N SER A 107 -37.98 -15.23 -19.85
CA SER A 107 -36.94 -16.24 -19.97
C SER A 107 -35.63 -15.75 -20.58
N VAL A 108 -35.47 -14.46 -20.86
CA VAL A 108 -34.20 -13.85 -21.34
C VAL A 108 -33.56 -13.10 -20.18
N PRO A 109 -32.38 -13.51 -19.70
CA PRO A 109 -31.69 -12.80 -18.65
C PRO A 109 -31.12 -11.47 -19.15
N LEU A 110 -31.44 -10.36 -18.46
CA LEU A 110 -30.85 -9.05 -18.69
C LEU A 110 -29.72 -8.85 -17.67
N ARG A 111 -28.49 -8.69 -18.16
CA ARG A 111 -27.32 -8.40 -17.35
C ARG A 111 -27.00 -6.91 -17.41
N LEU A 112 -27.02 -6.26 -16.24
CA LEU A 112 -26.68 -4.85 -16.07
C LEU A 112 -25.32 -4.75 -15.39
N THR A 113 -24.49 -3.84 -15.87
CA THR A 113 -23.13 -3.61 -15.40
C THR A 113 -22.88 -2.14 -15.09
N GLY A 114 -21.62 -1.75 -14.87
CA GLY A 114 -21.26 -0.40 -14.40
C GLY A 114 -21.92 0.74 -15.19
N VAL A 115 -21.94 0.68 -16.51
CA VAL A 115 -22.54 1.74 -17.37
C VAL A 115 -24.06 1.79 -17.19
N ASP A 116 -24.72 0.64 -17.13
CA ASP A 116 -26.16 0.53 -16.99
C ASP A 116 -26.64 0.97 -15.60
N LEU A 117 -25.79 0.73 -14.59
CA LEU A 117 -26.05 1.04 -13.19
C LEU A 117 -25.62 2.47 -12.80
N ALA A 118 -24.77 3.10 -13.60
CA ALA A 118 -24.28 4.46 -13.36
C ALA A 118 -25.40 5.49 -13.06
N PRO A 119 -26.52 5.52 -13.81
CA PRO A 119 -27.61 6.46 -13.53
C PRO A 119 -28.21 6.31 -12.12
N TYR A 120 -28.16 5.10 -11.55
CA TYR A 120 -28.69 4.81 -10.21
C TYR A 120 -27.69 5.13 -9.08
N LEU A 121 -26.42 5.29 -9.39
CA LEU A 121 -25.34 5.45 -8.42
C LEU A 121 -24.72 6.87 -8.43
N GLN A 122 -25.20 7.75 -9.30
CA GLN A 122 -24.79 9.15 -9.31
C GLN A 122 -25.21 9.85 -8.01
N PRO A 123 -24.32 10.60 -7.33
CA PRO A 123 -24.63 11.24 -6.04
C PRO A 123 -25.89 12.11 -6.05
N GLN A 124 -26.15 12.84 -7.16
CA GLN A 124 -27.34 13.67 -7.31
C GLN A 124 -28.64 12.89 -7.40
N HIS A 125 -28.59 11.62 -7.82
CA HIS A 125 -29.74 10.72 -7.93
C HIS A 125 -30.01 9.94 -6.64
N LEU A 126 -29.18 10.15 -5.62
CA LEU A 126 -29.30 9.48 -4.34
C LEU A 126 -29.77 10.45 -3.24
N GLN A 127 -30.69 10.01 -2.43
CA GLN A 127 -30.99 10.61 -1.15
C GLN A 127 -30.08 10.01 -0.11
N MET A 128 -29.12 10.81 0.38
CA MET A 128 -28.10 10.35 1.31
C MET A 128 -28.40 10.83 2.73
N THR A 129 -28.14 9.96 3.70
CA THR A 129 -28.16 10.26 5.14
C THR A 129 -26.80 9.84 5.70
N GLY A 130 -26.19 10.69 6.52
CA GLY A 130 -24.80 10.55 6.95
C GLY A 130 -23.84 11.30 6.03
N ARG A 131 -22.55 11.25 6.37
CA ARG A 131 -21.50 11.98 5.67
C ARG A 131 -20.54 11.02 4.98
N LEU A 132 -20.22 11.31 3.73
CA LEU A 132 -19.11 10.68 3.02
C LEU A 132 -17.83 11.47 3.27
N GLU A 133 -16.82 10.85 3.82
CA GLU A 133 -15.49 11.45 3.93
C GLU A 133 -14.78 11.35 2.60
N GLN A 134 -14.60 12.49 1.92
CA GLN A 134 -13.96 12.55 0.60
C GLN A 134 -14.61 11.61 -0.45
N GLY A 135 -15.93 11.47 -0.43
CA GLY A 135 -16.66 10.58 -1.35
C GLY A 135 -16.57 9.09 -1.01
N ARG A 136 -16.04 8.75 0.15
CA ARG A 136 -15.76 7.39 0.62
C ARG A 136 -16.86 6.90 1.56
N LEU A 137 -17.33 5.69 1.32
CA LEU A 137 -18.20 4.95 2.23
C LEU A 137 -17.45 4.60 3.51
N PRO A 138 -18.09 4.59 4.68
CA PRO A 138 -17.49 4.14 5.92
C PRO A 138 -16.91 2.74 5.81
N SER A 139 -15.74 2.53 6.45
CA SER A 139 -15.11 1.21 6.51
C SER A 139 -15.96 0.23 7.33
N GLY A 140 -15.94 -1.04 6.96
CA GLY A 140 -16.69 -2.10 7.60
C GLY A 140 -17.65 -2.79 6.64
N TYR A 141 -18.66 -3.45 7.19
CA TYR A 141 -19.67 -4.13 6.39
C TYR A 141 -20.56 -3.13 5.67
N ALA A 142 -20.72 -3.33 4.37
CA ALA A 142 -21.62 -2.59 3.52
C ALA A 142 -22.61 -3.53 2.85
N GLU A 143 -23.84 -3.05 2.69
CA GLU A 143 -24.91 -3.75 2.00
C GLU A 143 -25.41 -2.89 0.84
N LEU A 144 -25.49 -3.49 -0.32
CA LEU A 144 -26.21 -2.97 -1.47
C LEU A 144 -27.49 -3.77 -1.61
N GLN A 145 -28.60 -3.11 -1.52
CA GLN A 145 -29.93 -3.70 -1.68
C GLN A 145 -30.56 -3.18 -2.96
N LEU A 146 -31.19 -4.05 -3.71
CA LEU A 146 -31.84 -3.75 -4.97
C LEU A 146 -33.23 -4.38 -5.03
N GLN A 147 -34.21 -3.63 -5.52
CA GLN A 147 -35.54 -4.08 -5.84
C GLN A 147 -35.89 -3.65 -7.27
N VAL A 148 -36.51 -4.54 -8.02
CA VAL A 148 -37.07 -4.23 -9.34
C VAL A 148 -38.48 -3.75 -9.14
N ILE A 149 -38.82 -2.62 -9.74
CA ILE A 149 -40.16 -2.03 -9.69
C ILE A 149 -40.65 -1.76 -11.10
N ASP A 150 -41.96 -1.84 -11.27
CA ASP A 150 -42.61 -1.47 -12.52
C ASP A 150 -42.30 -0.01 -12.89
N TYR A 151 -42.00 0.23 -14.14
CA TYR A 151 -41.51 1.55 -14.61
C TYR A 151 -42.59 2.63 -14.46
N TYR A 152 -43.84 2.30 -14.74
CA TYR A 152 -44.95 3.25 -14.77
C TYR A 152 -45.68 3.37 -13.44
N THR A 153 -45.94 2.23 -12.80
CA THR A 153 -46.74 2.19 -11.58
C THR A 153 -45.92 2.27 -10.30
N GLY A 154 -44.65 1.93 -10.36
CA GLY A 154 -43.77 1.84 -9.19
C GLY A 154 -44.02 0.65 -8.30
N HIS A 155 -44.94 -0.28 -8.70
CA HIS A 155 -45.19 -1.49 -7.92
C HIS A 155 -43.99 -2.44 -7.93
N PRO A 156 -43.71 -3.13 -6.80
CA PRO A 156 -42.64 -4.10 -6.72
C PRO A 156 -42.84 -5.28 -7.69
N LEU A 157 -41.83 -5.56 -8.51
CA LEU A 157 -41.76 -6.73 -9.40
C LEU A 157 -40.79 -7.79 -8.86
N SER A 158 -40.00 -7.48 -7.83
CA SER A 158 -39.12 -8.42 -7.14
C SER A 158 -39.11 -8.18 -5.63
N ASP A 159 -38.59 -9.16 -4.88
CA ASP A 159 -38.10 -8.94 -3.52
C ASP A 159 -36.87 -8.03 -3.50
N TRP A 160 -36.47 -7.64 -2.31
CA TRP A 160 -35.19 -7.02 -2.10
C TRP A 160 -34.08 -8.06 -2.18
N HIS A 161 -33.14 -7.83 -3.09
CA HIS A 161 -31.91 -8.63 -3.25
C HIS A 161 -30.74 -7.88 -2.67
N THR A 162 -29.90 -8.57 -1.89
CA THR A 162 -28.81 -7.95 -1.15
C THR A 162 -27.48 -8.56 -1.54
N ALA A 163 -26.51 -7.71 -1.90
CA ALA A 163 -25.10 -8.05 -1.94
C ALA A 163 -24.38 -7.39 -0.76
N ARG A 164 -23.41 -8.10 -0.19
CA ARG A 164 -22.64 -7.64 0.95
C ARG A 164 -21.17 -7.58 0.59
N ALA A 165 -20.49 -6.57 1.13
CA ALA A 165 -19.06 -6.38 0.99
C ALA A 165 -18.46 -5.93 2.33
N TYR A 166 -17.17 -6.18 2.51
CA TYR A 166 -16.40 -5.57 3.58
C TYR A 166 -15.49 -4.51 2.98
N LEU A 167 -15.81 -3.26 3.22
CA LEU A 167 -15.06 -2.11 2.73
C LEU A 167 -13.93 -1.78 3.71
N ASP A 168 -12.71 -1.80 3.23
CA ASP A 168 -11.54 -1.48 4.03
C ASP A 168 -10.57 -0.62 3.22
N VAL A 169 -10.22 0.53 3.78
CA VAL A 169 -9.29 1.46 3.17
C VAL A 169 -7.89 1.16 3.68
N LYS A 170 -7.00 0.89 2.77
CA LYS A 170 -5.62 0.54 3.07
C LYS A 170 -4.74 1.78 3.17
N LYS A 171 -3.74 1.72 4.03
CA LYS A 171 -2.75 2.79 4.15
C LYS A 171 -1.71 2.69 3.03
N PRO A 172 -1.23 3.83 2.52
CA PRO A 172 -0.14 3.84 1.55
C PRO A 172 1.16 3.28 2.15
N PRO A 173 2.15 2.89 1.30
CA PRO A 173 3.41 2.34 1.76
C PRO A 173 4.18 3.27 2.70
N PHE A 174 4.95 2.69 3.61
CA PHE A 174 5.92 3.42 4.43
C PHE A 174 7.31 3.27 3.83
N LEU A 175 8.01 4.39 3.57
CA LEU A 175 9.31 4.41 2.93
C LEU A 175 10.42 4.18 3.97
N ASN A 176 11.32 3.22 3.70
CA ASN A 176 12.37 2.80 4.62
C ASN A 176 13.76 3.26 4.19
N LEU A 177 14.18 2.91 2.97
CA LEU A 177 15.53 3.16 2.47
C LEU A 177 15.51 3.80 1.07
N PRO A 178 16.32 4.84 0.83
CA PRO A 178 17.13 5.57 1.79
C PRO A 178 16.30 6.25 2.87
N GLU A 179 16.82 6.33 4.10
CA GLU A 179 16.14 7.05 5.18
C GLU A 179 15.95 8.52 4.81
N ARG A 180 14.93 9.12 5.40
CA ARG A 180 14.63 10.55 5.19
C ARG A 180 15.80 11.40 5.65
N ASP A 181 16.24 12.33 4.79
CA ASP A 181 17.39 13.24 5.01
C ASP A 181 18.76 12.54 5.11
N ALA A 182 18.85 11.31 4.62
CA ALA A 182 20.10 10.56 4.65
C ALA A 182 21.16 11.19 3.72
N GLN A 183 22.41 11.13 4.17
CA GLN A 183 23.57 11.40 3.33
C GLN A 183 24.01 10.08 2.68
N VAL A 184 23.86 9.97 1.38
CA VAL A 184 24.19 8.76 0.61
C VAL A 184 25.42 9.00 -0.23
N ALA A 185 26.44 8.16 -0.06
CA ALA A 185 27.66 8.25 -0.87
C ALA A 185 27.39 7.72 -2.29
N LEU A 186 27.79 8.48 -3.29
CA LEU A 186 27.80 8.02 -4.67
C LEU A 186 28.83 6.89 -4.81
N ARG A 187 28.40 5.76 -5.35
CA ARG A 187 29.26 4.59 -5.60
C ARG A 187 29.60 4.47 -7.08
N ASP A 188 30.72 3.90 -7.38
CA ASP A 188 31.09 3.49 -8.73
C ASP A 188 31.38 1.97 -8.74
N PRO A 189 30.60 1.14 -9.44
CA PRO A 189 29.40 1.53 -10.18
C PRO A 189 28.23 1.96 -9.26
N LEU A 190 27.38 2.85 -9.77
CA LEU A 190 26.23 3.34 -9.06
C LEU A 190 25.34 2.19 -8.60
N PHE A 191 25.02 2.16 -7.32
CA PHE A 191 24.09 1.22 -6.72
C PHE A 191 23.35 1.86 -5.54
N LEU A 192 22.06 2.07 -5.68
CA LEU A 192 21.15 2.53 -4.62
C LEU A 192 20.04 1.51 -4.43
N ARG A 193 19.67 1.27 -3.18
CA ARG A 193 18.54 0.42 -2.85
C ARG A 193 17.43 1.26 -2.25
N PHE A 194 16.28 1.25 -2.90
CA PHE A 194 15.04 1.77 -2.36
C PHE A 194 14.23 0.64 -1.75
N GLN A 195 13.62 0.88 -0.60
CA GLN A 195 12.82 -0.13 0.08
C GLN A 195 11.66 0.54 0.82
N TRP A 196 10.51 -0.12 0.81
CA TRP A 196 9.31 0.32 1.51
C TRP A 196 8.58 -0.86 2.15
N THR A 197 7.78 -0.56 3.17
CA THR A 197 6.94 -1.52 3.87
C THR A 197 5.49 -1.34 3.42
N PRO A 198 4.84 -2.37 2.88
CA PRO A 198 3.41 -2.34 2.62
C PRO A 198 2.65 -2.18 3.94
N ARG A 199 1.62 -1.34 3.95
CA ARG A 199 0.69 -1.20 5.08
C ARG A 199 -0.69 -1.74 4.74
N HIS A 200 -0.74 -2.74 3.88
CA HIS A 200 -1.93 -3.48 3.47
C HIS A 200 -1.65 -4.97 3.50
N GLN A 201 -2.60 -5.75 4.01
CA GLN A 201 -2.53 -7.20 4.00
C GLN A 201 -3.61 -7.76 3.08
N GLY A 202 -3.31 -8.88 2.42
CA GLY A 202 -4.30 -9.66 1.69
C GLY A 202 -4.80 -9.07 0.36
N LEU A 203 -4.20 -8.01 -0.16
CA LEU A 203 -4.52 -7.49 -1.49
C LEU A 203 -3.62 -8.16 -2.54
N SER A 204 -4.14 -9.19 -3.18
CA SER A 204 -3.49 -9.76 -4.36
C SER A 204 -3.54 -8.75 -5.52
N GLY A 205 -2.46 -8.70 -6.31
CA GLY A 205 -2.40 -7.80 -7.48
C GLY A 205 -2.05 -6.35 -7.16
N THR A 206 -1.54 -6.04 -5.95
CA THR A 206 -1.01 -4.71 -5.68
C THR A 206 0.24 -4.46 -6.49
N GLU A 207 0.28 -3.33 -7.16
CA GLU A 207 1.44 -2.78 -7.86
C GLU A 207 1.88 -1.49 -7.20
N TYR A 208 3.15 -1.15 -7.38
CA TYR A 208 3.74 0.08 -6.87
C TYR A 208 4.28 0.89 -8.04
N GLU A 209 3.86 2.13 -8.14
CA GLU A 209 4.48 3.13 -8.99
C GLU A 209 5.55 3.84 -8.17
N PHE A 210 6.79 3.73 -8.59
CA PHE A 210 7.95 4.40 -7.98
C PHE A 210 8.32 5.62 -8.81
N VAL A 211 8.58 6.75 -8.15
CA VAL A 211 9.01 8.00 -8.79
C VAL A 211 10.20 8.56 -8.02
N LEU A 212 11.27 8.87 -8.75
CA LEU A 212 12.48 9.57 -8.27
C LEU A 212 12.60 10.90 -8.98
N LYS A 213 12.82 11.96 -8.22
CA LYS A 213 13.00 13.33 -8.73
C LYS A 213 14.23 13.98 -8.14
N GLU A 214 14.90 14.83 -8.92
CA GLU A 214 15.87 15.78 -8.41
C GLU A 214 15.12 17.00 -7.88
N LEU A 215 15.47 17.43 -6.67
CA LEU A 215 14.85 18.61 -6.07
C LEU A 215 15.63 19.89 -6.43
N PRO A 216 14.94 20.99 -6.73
CA PRO A 216 15.58 22.28 -6.95
C PRO A 216 16.24 22.77 -5.64
N ASP A 217 17.42 23.38 -5.76
CA ASP A 217 18.14 24.00 -4.64
C ASP A 217 17.66 25.45 -4.43
N ASN A 218 16.41 25.60 -4.02
CA ASN A 218 15.74 26.90 -3.82
C ASN A 218 15.27 27.15 -2.37
N GLY A 219 15.75 26.32 -1.43
CA GLY A 219 15.36 26.41 -0.02
C GLY A 219 13.95 25.94 0.30
N ALA A 220 13.16 25.45 -0.68
CA ALA A 220 11.83 24.94 -0.44
C ALA A 220 11.88 23.63 0.36
N ALA A 221 10.86 23.40 1.18
CA ALA A 221 10.71 22.14 1.89
C ALA A 221 10.61 20.99 0.88
N PRO A 222 11.31 19.86 1.09
CA PRO A 222 11.38 18.76 0.11
C PRO A 222 10.02 18.22 -0.32
N GLN A 223 9.06 18.20 0.57
CA GLN A 223 7.68 17.77 0.32
C GLN A 223 6.99 18.66 -0.74
N SER A 224 7.14 19.97 -0.61
CA SER A 224 6.60 20.93 -1.59
C SER A 224 7.42 20.96 -2.87
N ALA A 225 8.76 20.88 -2.73
CA ALA A 225 9.68 20.87 -3.88
C ALA A 225 9.48 19.64 -4.79
N PHE A 226 8.99 18.53 -4.26
CA PHE A 226 8.71 17.33 -5.05
C PHE A 226 7.72 17.55 -6.19
N ALA A 227 6.75 18.44 -5.99
CA ALA A 227 5.77 18.77 -7.05
C ALA A 227 6.46 19.37 -8.29
N TYR A 228 7.50 20.18 -8.08
CA TYR A 228 8.23 20.91 -9.11
C TYR A 228 9.57 20.28 -9.49
N GLY A 229 9.97 19.22 -8.79
CA GLY A 229 11.23 18.51 -9.02
C GLY A 229 11.28 17.87 -10.41
N GLN A 230 12.47 17.85 -10.99
CA GLN A 230 12.69 17.17 -12.26
C GLN A 230 12.56 15.67 -12.08
N GLU A 231 11.66 15.05 -12.81
CA GLU A 231 11.52 13.59 -12.80
C GLU A 231 12.73 12.95 -13.50
N ILE A 232 13.44 12.09 -12.75
CA ILE A 232 14.61 11.36 -13.24
C ILE A 232 14.23 9.95 -13.64
N PHE A 233 13.36 9.31 -12.84
CA PHE A 233 13.01 7.92 -13.06
C PHE A 233 11.61 7.60 -12.55
N ARG A 234 10.87 6.84 -13.36
CA ARG A 234 9.55 6.31 -13.01
C ARG A 234 9.47 4.86 -13.45
N THR A 235 8.96 4.01 -12.59
CA THR A 235 8.74 2.61 -12.94
C THR A 235 7.61 2.00 -12.13
N HIS A 236 7.11 0.85 -12.59
CA HIS A 236 6.12 0.05 -11.89
C HIS A 236 6.74 -1.28 -11.47
N THR A 237 6.42 -1.72 -10.27
CA THR A 237 6.91 -2.99 -9.73
C THR A 237 5.89 -3.62 -8.80
N ARG A 238 6.00 -4.94 -8.61
CA ARG A 238 5.27 -5.68 -7.56
C ARG A 238 6.14 -5.98 -6.34
N SER A 239 7.43 -5.69 -6.45
CA SER A 239 8.37 -5.82 -5.35
C SER A 239 8.20 -4.66 -4.36
N THR A 240 8.59 -4.89 -3.11
CA THR A 240 8.69 -3.86 -2.06
C THR A 240 10.08 -3.24 -1.96
N SER A 241 10.91 -3.50 -2.95
CA SER A 241 12.23 -2.91 -3.09
C SER A 241 12.60 -2.71 -4.56
N LEU A 242 13.46 -1.73 -4.82
CA LEU A 242 13.98 -1.39 -6.12
C LEU A 242 15.49 -1.17 -5.99
N SER A 243 16.27 -1.80 -6.87
CA SER A 243 17.69 -1.52 -7.03
C SER A 243 17.88 -0.55 -8.19
N TYR A 244 18.42 0.61 -7.90
CA TYR A 244 18.79 1.62 -8.88
C TYR A 244 20.28 1.51 -9.16
N THR A 245 20.65 1.36 -10.41
CA THR A 245 22.01 0.96 -10.81
C THR A 245 22.59 1.89 -11.87
N HIS A 246 23.80 1.62 -12.31
CA HIS A 246 24.45 2.34 -13.42
C HIS A 246 23.74 2.14 -14.79
N LEU A 247 22.78 1.23 -14.88
CA LEU A 247 21.95 1.04 -16.09
C LEU A 247 20.76 2.01 -16.14
N ASP A 248 20.44 2.63 -15.00
CA ASP A 248 19.37 3.61 -14.88
C ASP A 248 19.91 5.02 -15.18
N PRO A 249 19.05 6.04 -15.35
CA PRO A 249 19.50 7.40 -15.61
C PRO A 249 20.53 7.89 -14.59
N PRO A 250 21.64 8.54 -15.00
CA PRO A 250 22.70 8.93 -14.10
C PRO A 250 22.24 9.96 -13.06
N LEU A 251 22.67 9.78 -11.81
CA LEU A 251 22.47 10.76 -10.74
C LEU A 251 23.72 11.61 -10.56
N LEU A 252 23.51 12.91 -10.42
CA LEU A 252 24.59 13.87 -10.19
C LEU A 252 24.95 13.95 -8.70
N PRO A 253 26.22 13.97 -8.34
CA PRO A 253 26.65 14.19 -6.96
C PRO A 253 26.30 15.59 -6.47
N ASN A 254 26.29 15.76 -5.15
CA ASN A 254 26.00 17.02 -4.47
C ASN A 254 24.63 17.60 -4.81
N ARG A 255 23.66 16.70 -5.04
CA ARG A 255 22.26 17.02 -5.33
C ARG A 255 21.35 16.36 -4.32
N ARG A 256 20.18 16.96 -4.14
CA ARG A 256 19.11 16.43 -3.32
C ARG A 256 18.10 15.71 -4.22
N TYR A 257 17.81 14.48 -3.88
CA TYR A 257 16.82 13.65 -4.56
C TYR A 257 15.67 13.33 -3.62
N ALA A 258 14.49 13.25 -4.16
CA ALA A 258 13.32 12.80 -3.42
C ALA A 258 12.59 11.71 -4.20
N TRP A 259 11.94 10.83 -3.45
CA TRP A 259 11.24 9.72 -4.02
C TRP A 259 9.90 9.46 -3.30
N GLN A 260 8.99 8.88 -4.03
CA GLN A 260 7.66 8.55 -3.56
C GLN A 260 7.22 7.21 -4.18
N VAL A 261 6.43 6.47 -3.45
CA VAL A 261 5.82 5.22 -3.92
C VAL A 261 4.31 5.34 -3.80
N ARG A 262 3.62 5.00 -4.87
CA ARG A 262 2.18 4.92 -4.91
C ARG A 262 1.76 3.45 -5.01
N ALA A 263 0.99 2.95 -4.03
CA ALA A 263 0.38 1.65 -4.11
C ALA A 263 -0.94 1.74 -4.89
N LEU A 264 -1.16 0.82 -5.81
CA LEU A 264 -2.36 0.75 -6.61
C LEU A 264 -2.80 -0.70 -6.81
N VAL A 265 -4.10 -0.90 -6.90
CA VAL A 265 -4.70 -2.19 -7.26
C VAL A 265 -5.40 -2.02 -8.60
N ARG A 266 -5.19 -2.95 -9.51
CA ARG A 266 -5.86 -2.95 -10.80
C ARG A 266 -6.81 -4.12 -10.94
N SER A 267 -7.97 -3.87 -11.48
CA SER A 267 -8.89 -4.89 -11.97
C SER A 267 -8.91 -4.81 -13.49
N GLY A 268 -8.07 -5.66 -14.12
CA GLY A 268 -7.74 -5.55 -15.55
C GLY A 268 -6.98 -4.25 -15.86
N ALA A 269 -7.50 -3.34 -16.72
CA ALA A 269 -6.85 -2.07 -17.06
C ALA A 269 -7.21 -0.91 -16.11
N GLU A 270 -8.26 -1.05 -15.30
CA GLU A 270 -8.75 0.02 -14.42
C GLU A 270 -8.15 -0.06 -13.02
N GLU A 271 -7.84 1.11 -12.46
CA GLU A 271 -7.45 1.24 -11.05
C GLU A 271 -8.67 1.18 -10.14
N VAL A 272 -8.54 0.47 -9.03
CA VAL A 272 -9.55 0.41 -7.98
C VAL A 272 -9.06 1.25 -6.81
N GLY A 273 -9.86 2.22 -6.40
CA GLY A 273 -9.57 3.07 -5.25
C GLY A 273 -9.63 2.29 -3.93
N MET A 274 -8.48 1.79 -3.47
CA MET A 274 -8.38 0.96 -2.26
C MET A 274 -7.57 1.61 -1.16
N PHE A 275 -6.89 2.72 -1.44
CA PHE A 275 -5.91 3.33 -0.55
C PHE A 275 -6.30 4.74 -0.12
N GLU A 276 -5.92 5.12 1.10
CA GLU A 276 -5.92 6.51 1.53
C GLU A 276 -4.98 7.34 0.64
N HIS A 277 -5.30 8.61 0.45
CA HIS A 277 -4.50 9.55 -0.36
C HIS A 277 -4.18 9.05 -1.79
N GLY A 278 -5.08 8.25 -2.38
CA GLY A 278 -4.84 7.66 -3.70
C GLY A 278 -3.64 6.71 -3.76
N GLY A 279 -3.24 6.13 -2.62
CA GLY A 279 -2.11 5.21 -2.50
C GLY A 279 -0.74 5.87 -2.37
N LEU A 280 -0.64 7.19 -2.41
CA LEU A 280 0.61 7.93 -2.33
C LEU A 280 1.22 7.87 -0.93
N SER A 281 2.47 7.42 -0.83
CA SER A 281 3.28 7.54 0.38
C SER A 281 3.60 9.01 0.69
N GLU A 282 4.14 9.28 1.87
CA GLU A 282 4.88 10.52 2.10
C GLU A 282 6.09 10.57 1.16
N VAL A 283 6.58 11.78 0.88
CA VAL A 283 7.82 11.98 0.14
C VAL A 283 9.00 11.75 1.08
N SER A 284 9.94 10.91 0.68
CA SER A 284 11.25 10.79 1.32
C SER A 284 12.32 11.42 0.44
N TRP A 285 13.41 11.90 1.05
CA TRP A 285 14.51 12.55 0.33
C TRP A 285 15.83 12.17 0.94
N PHE A 286 16.88 12.29 0.13
CA PHE A 286 18.27 12.07 0.51
C PHE A 286 19.18 13.03 -0.26
N TYR A 287 20.36 13.23 0.26
CA TYR A 287 21.42 13.99 -0.38
C TYR A 287 22.46 13.01 -0.93
N LEU A 288 22.78 13.10 -2.22
CA LEU A 288 23.77 12.26 -2.86
C LEU A 288 25.14 12.96 -2.85
N ASN A 289 26.04 12.46 -2.03
CA ASN A 289 27.39 13.01 -1.88
C ASN A 289 28.39 12.29 -2.79
N ASP A 290 29.38 13.02 -3.26
CA ASP A 290 30.56 12.47 -3.94
C ASP A 290 31.64 11.99 -2.96
N GLN A 291 31.46 12.28 -1.67
CA GLN A 291 32.43 11.94 -0.62
C GLN A 291 31.85 10.85 0.30
N CYS A 292 32.73 9.94 0.69
CA CYS A 292 32.41 9.00 1.75
C CYS A 292 32.86 9.52 3.13
N ASP A 293 32.33 8.86 4.18
CA ASP A 293 32.78 9.12 5.55
C ASP A 293 34.25 8.74 5.75
N ALA A 294 34.91 9.48 6.62
CA ALA A 294 36.26 9.09 7.12
C ALA A 294 36.15 7.81 7.96
N PRO A 295 37.15 6.91 7.92
CA PRO A 295 37.18 5.74 8.78
C PRO A 295 37.21 6.12 10.26
N ARG A 296 36.46 5.35 11.07
CA ARG A 296 36.40 5.50 12.53
C ARG A 296 36.98 4.26 13.21
N GLY A 297 37.22 4.34 14.50
CA GLY A 297 37.67 3.19 15.30
C GLY A 297 39.10 2.75 14.97
N LEU A 298 40.02 3.69 14.63
CA LEU A 298 41.41 3.42 14.30
C LEU A 298 42.13 2.78 15.49
N ARG A 299 42.83 1.67 15.25
CA ARG A 299 43.63 0.94 16.22
C ARG A 299 44.99 0.60 15.63
N ALA A 300 46.04 0.67 16.47
CA ALA A 300 47.38 0.27 16.12
C ALA A 300 47.89 -0.72 17.14
N GLN A 301 48.32 -1.90 16.69
CA GLN A 301 48.99 -2.91 17.53
C GLN A 301 50.45 -3.00 17.12
N THR A 302 51.34 -2.52 18.00
CA THR A 302 52.78 -2.44 17.71
C THR A 302 53.49 -3.75 18.06
N ARG A 303 54.41 -4.14 17.17
CA ARG A 303 55.43 -5.19 17.38
C ARG A 303 56.81 -4.60 17.12
N TYR A 304 57.87 -5.33 17.38
CA TYR A 304 59.25 -4.78 17.36
C TYR A 304 59.56 -3.85 16.18
N ALA A 305 59.41 -4.25 14.95
CA ALA A 305 59.65 -3.41 13.77
C ALA A 305 58.43 -3.35 12.83
N LYS A 306 57.24 -3.63 13.39
CA LYS A 306 55.99 -3.72 12.65
C LYS A 306 54.85 -3.12 13.44
N VAL A 307 53.81 -2.69 12.74
CA VAL A 307 52.53 -2.30 13.32
C VAL A 307 51.40 -2.89 12.51
N ASP A 308 50.41 -3.47 13.20
CA ASP A 308 49.17 -3.91 12.61
C ASP A 308 48.15 -2.79 12.85
N LEU A 309 47.71 -2.15 11.78
CA LEU A 309 46.73 -1.08 11.77
C LEU A 309 45.38 -1.66 11.40
N SER A 310 44.31 -1.20 12.07
CA SER A 310 42.94 -1.59 11.73
C SER A 310 41.95 -0.44 11.99
N TRP A 311 40.80 -0.46 11.30
CA TRP A 311 39.80 0.56 11.37
C TRP A 311 38.42 -0.04 11.07
N GLY A 312 37.35 0.72 11.37
CA GLY A 312 35.98 0.34 11.06
C GLY A 312 35.70 0.42 9.56
N LYS A 313 34.87 -0.51 9.09
CA LYS A 313 34.42 -0.56 7.69
C LYS A 313 33.59 0.70 7.35
N VAL A 314 33.92 1.31 6.21
CA VAL A 314 33.11 2.41 5.65
C VAL A 314 32.28 1.88 4.48
N MET A 315 30.98 2.08 4.56
CA MET A 315 30.07 1.64 3.49
C MET A 315 30.26 2.52 2.24
N GLY A 316 30.29 1.89 1.08
CA GLY A 316 30.41 2.61 -0.19
C GLY A 316 31.82 2.96 -0.61
N THR A 317 32.85 2.59 0.17
CA THR A 317 34.23 2.79 -0.23
C THR A 317 34.71 1.79 -1.29
N THR A 318 35.52 2.22 -2.21
CA THR A 318 36.25 1.37 -3.17
C THR A 318 37.58 0.87 -2.61
N GLY A 319 37.97 1.32 -1.41
CA GLY A 319 39.19 0.96 -0.70
C GLY A 319 39.72 2.08 0.19
N TYR A 320 40.88 1.88 0.74
CA TYR A 320 41.50 2.80 1.71
C TYR A 320 42.89 3.22 1.26
N VAL A 321 43.31 4.40 1.72
CA VAL A 321 44.67 4.90 1.64
C VAL A 321 45.15 5.12 3.06
N VAL A 322 46.16 4.37 3.47
CA VAL A 322 46.85 4.56 4.76
C VAL A 322 48.05 5.45 4.55
N GLU A 323 48.11 6.53 5.28
CA GLU A 323 49.25 7.43 5.33
C GLU A 323 49.95 7.29 6.67
N CYS A 324 51.26 7.13 6.63
CA CYS A 324 52.10 7.02 7.81
C CYS A 324 53.42 7.79 7.63
N ARG A 325 53.88 8.48 8.68
CA ARG A 325 55.17 9.18 8.69
C ARG A 325 55.79 9.16 10.09
N PRO A 326 57.13 9.26 10.19
CA PRO A 326 57.77 9.51 11.46
C PRO A 326 57.35 10.86 12.07
N LYS A 327 57.04 10.88 13.35
CA LYS A 327 56.76 12.12 14.10
C LYS A 327 58.03 12.80 14.47
N THR A 328 58.25 14.03 14.03
CA THR A 328 59.37 14.89 14.39
C THR A 328 58.88 16.28 14.77
N LYS A 329 59.70 17.04 15.52
CA LYS A 329 59.38 18.41 15.95
C LYS A 329 59.09 19.36 14.78
N LEU A 330 59.67 19.11 13.62
CA LEU A 330 59.55 19.97 12.43
C LEU A 330 58.71 19.36 11.30
N ASN A 331 58.14 18.18 11.50
CA ASN A 331 57.34 17.46 10.49
C ASN A 331 57.97 17.40 9.09
N VAL A 332 59.29 17.16 9.05
CA VAL A 332 60.06 17.16 7.81
C VAL A 332 59.86 15.96 6.90
N TYR A 333 59.15 14.93 7.39
CA TYR A 333 58.89 13.74 6.61
C TYR A 333 57.54 13.84 5.88
N GLU A 334 57.54 13.48 4.61
CA GLU A 334 56.32 13.34 3.83
C GLU A 334 55.51 12.09 4.26
N TRP A 335 54.21 12.10 3.93
CA TRP A 335 53.35 10.97 4.16
C TRP A 335 53.65 9.83 3.18
N ALA A 336 54.12 8.70 3.70
CA ALA A 336 54.21 7.46 2.94
C ALA A 336 52.77 6.90 2.76
N ARG A 337 52.41 6.60 1.52
CA ARG A 337 51.05 6.16 1.14
C ARG A 337 51.02 4.68 0.77
N THR A 338 50.08 3.94 1.34
CA THR A 338 49.81 2.54 0.99
C THR A 338 48.32 2.38 0.74
N LYS A 339 47.95 1.73 -0.37
CA LYS A 339 46.53 1.43 -0.72
C LYS A 339 46.18 0.03 -0.29
N THR A 340 44.95 -0.16 0.22
CA THR A 340 44.37 -1.47 0.58
C THR A 340 42.88 -1.47 0.34
N VAL A 341 42.32 -2.64 0.16
CA VAL A 341 40.86 -2.84 0.12
C VAL A 341 40.31 -3.41 1.43
N GLU A 342 41.19 -3.87 2.31
CA GLU A 342 40.84 -4.42 3.60
C GLU A 342 40.83 -3.34 4.68
N GLU A 343 40.08 -3.56 5.76
CA GLU A 343 40.01 -2.69 6.95
C GLU A 343 41.21 -2.85 7.90
N ARG A 344 42.32 -3.39 7.39
CA ARG A 344 43.58 -3.62 8.12
C ARG A 344 44.76 -3.52 7.18
N LEU A 345 45.91 -3.16 7.74
CA LEU A 345 47.19 -3.10 7.04
C LEU A 345 48.33 -3.33 8.02
N THR A 346 49.29 -4.17 7.65
CA THR A 346 50.54 -4.33 8.39
C THR A 346 51.63 -3.50 7.75
N LEU A 347 52.24 -2.55 8.48
CA LEU A 347 53.40 -1.83 8.08
C LEU A 347 54.65 -2.48 8.74
N ALA A 348 55.64 -2.80 7.92
CA ALA A 348 56.89 -3.46 8.34
C ALA A 348 58.09 -2.55 8.08
N GLN A 349 59.25 -2.97 8.57
CA GLN A 349 60.55 -2.27 8.41
C GLN A 349 60.53 -0.87 9.02
N LEU A 350 59.73 -0.68 10.05
CA LEU A 350 59.73 0.57 10.82
C LEU A 350 60.91 0.59 11.82
N LYS A 351 61.38 1.79 12.17
CA LYS A 351 62.51 1.96 13.11
C LYS A 351 62.04 1.79 14.56
N PRO A 352 62.58 0.80 15.32
CA PRO A 352 62.24 0.62 16.74
C PRO A 352 62.56 1.86 17.56
N GLY A 353 61.71 2.16 18.53
CA GLY A 353 61.86 3.32 19.41
C GLY A 353 61.36 4.65 18.81
N TRP A 354 60.87 4.65 17.59
CA TRP A 354 60.34 5.84 16.96
C TRP A 354 58.82 5.92 17.16
N THR A 355 58.32 7.16 17.21
CA THR A 355 56.88 7.48 17.15
C THR A 355 56.51 7.82 15.72
N TYR A 356 55.38 7.33 15.29
CA TYR A 356 54.80 7.55 13.97
C TYR A 356 53.43 8.17 14.08
N GLU A 357 53.11 9.08 13.17
CA GLU A 357 51.79 9.58 12.90
C GLU A 357 51.18 8.78 11.76
N TRP A 358 49.90 8.50 11.83
CA TRP A 358 49.19 7.83 10.77
C TRP A 358 47.71 8.25 10.70
N ARG A 359 47.15 8.12 9.52
CA ARG A 359 45.73 8.34 9.25
C ARG A 359 45.28 7.43 8.12
N VAL A 360 43.95 7.23 8.02
CA VAL A 360 43.35 6.39 6.99
C VAL A 360 42.32 7.22 6.23
N GLY A 361 42.44 7.24 4.92
CA GLY A 361 41.47 7.88 4.02
C GLY A 361 40.62 6.84 3.30
N THR A 362 39.33 7.07 3.22
CA THR A 362 38.41 6.31 2.34
C THR A 362 38.55 6.82 0.91
N ARG A 363 38.50 5.88 -0.04
CA ARG A 363 38.42 6.17 -1.47
C ARG A 363 37.00 5.90 -1.93
N CYS A 364 36.36 6.90 -2.53
CA CYS A 364 35.05 6.80 -3.16
C CYS A 364 35.17 7.15 -4.64
N THR A 365 34.16 7.69 -5.24
CA THR A 365 34.15 8.12 -6.64
C THR A 365 35.04 9.32 -6.90
N SER A 366 35.28 10.16 -5.88
CA SER A 366 36.21 11.28 -6.02
C SER A 366 37.66 10.80 -5.87
N ASP A 367 38.58 11.40 -6.64
CA ASP A 367 40.01 11.11 -6.56
C ASP A 367 40.65 11.54 -5.23
N ARG A 368 39.94 12.27 -4.40
CA ARG A 368 40.42 12.78 -3.11
C ARG A 368 39.92 11.92 -1.95
N PRO A 369 40.84 11.18 -1.26
CA PRO A 369 40.47 10.42 -0.08
C PRO A 369 39.99 11.33 1.07
N VAL A 370 38.97 10.91 1.79
CA VAL A 370 38.53 11.57 3.02
C VAL A 370 39.22 10.92 4.20
N PHE A 371 40.13 11.66 4.82
CA PHE A 371 40.97 11.15 5.88
C PHE A 371 40.34 11.26 7.26
N SER A 372 40.65 10.28 8.12
CA SER A 372 40.41 10.32 9.56
C SER A 372 41.29 11.35 10.25
N ASP A 373 41.02 11.59 11.52
CA ASP A 373 41.99 12.27 12.39
C ASP A 373 43.31 11.51 12.42
N VAL A 374 44.41 12.28 12.63
CA VAL A 374 45.74 11.72 12.80
C VAL A 374 45.85 11.01 14.14
N ARG A 375 46.39 9.80 14.14
CA ARG A 375 46.65 8.99 15.32
C ARG A 375 48.17 8.73 15.40
N GLU A 376 48.64 8.35 16.59
CA GLU A 376 50.03 8.08 16.86
C GLU A 376 50.22 6.66 17.40
N PHE A 377 51.36 6.07 17.10
CA PHE A 377 51.87 4.89 17.75
C PHE A 377 53.37 4.96 17.95
N THR A 378 53.90 4.30 19.00
CA THR A 378 55.34 4.23 19.28
C THR A 378 55.77 2.78 19.27
N LEU A 379 56.88 2.48 18.56
CA LEU A 379 57.46 1.15 18.53
C LEU A 379 58.38 0.93 19.74
N SER A 380 58.33 -0.29 20.30
CA SER A 380 59.23 -0.66 21.39
C SER A 380 60.70 -0.63 20.95
N LYS A 381 61.56 -0.18 21.83
CA LYS A 381 63.04 -0.18 21.61
C LYS A 381 63.67 -1.57 21.72
N GLN A 382 63.01 -2.51 22.40
CA GLN A 382 63.53 -3.86 22.66
C GLN A 382 62.62 -4.92 22.00
N CYS A 383 63.28 -5.98 21.48
CA CYS A 383 62.59 -7.19 21.08
C CYS A 383 62.22 -7.94 22.36
N GLN A 384 60.89 -8.08 22.64
CA GLN A 384 60.45 -8.99 23.70
C GLN A 384 60.85 -10.42 23.30
N ARG A 385 61.93 -10.94 23.90
CA ARG A 385 62.21 -12.37 23.86
C ARG A 385 61.05 -13.08 24.63
N SER A 386 60.21 -13.77 23.91
CA SER A 386 59.31 -14.75 24.53
C SER A 386 60.17 -15.80 25.20
N ILE A 387 60.30 -15.74 26.54
CA ILE A 387 60.86 -16.82 27.33
C ILE A 387 59.80 -17.91 27.28
N MET A 388 59.98 -18.89 26.39
CA MET A 388 59.36 -20.21 26.59
C MET A 388 59.99 -20.76 27.86
N ARG A 389 59.20 -20.77 28.95
CA ARG A 389 59.46 -21.66 30.09
C ARG A 389 58.94 -23.02 29.71
N ASN A 390 59.85 -24.01 29.68
CA ASN A 390 59.60 -25.43 29.65
C ASN A 390 58.65 -25.83 30.77
#